data_e5b6a019cc425bb40704a969aebcb98d
#
_entry.id   e5b6a019cc425bb40704a969aebcb98d
#
_cell.length_a   1.000
_cell.length_b   1.000
_cell.length_c   1.000
_cell.angle_alpha   90.00
_cell.angle_beta   90.00
_cell.angle_gamma   90.00
#
_symmetry.space_group_name_H-M   'P 1'
#
loop_
_entity.id
_entity.type
_entity.pdbx_description
1 polymer ?
#
loop_
_entity_poly.entity_id
_entity_poly.type
_entity_poly.pdbx_seq_one_letter_code
_entity_poly.pdbx_strand_id
1 'polypeptide(L)'
;MRDTSDTIVACSSPLGRGAISLIRVSGPDLSFLFGELGIKEIKNKEARVKEIPLQKGFKEKCVLTFFKGPNSFTGEDVLEISCHGNPLIVELIIDFFVDSGCRRAGPGEFSLRGFVNEKLSYLEAEAIDDLINSENILQLNASARSLSGKFEDKVDELINDLIKLRVYLESNIDFSDEEIIEDFDTFKANLDSFNNKLDDFINDSNASRYLIELSLIHISEPTRLRSI
;
A
#
# COMPACT_ATOMS: atom_id res chain seq x y z
N MET A 1 -13.04 10.31 -11.20
CA MET A 1 -12.64 8.97 -10.70
C MET A 1 -12.19 8.17 -11.90
N ARG A 2 -11.03 7.51 -11.84
CA ARG A 2 -10.65 6.56 -12.90
C ARG A 2 -11.60 5.37 -12.82
N ASP A 3 -12.02 4.87 -13.98
CA ASP A 3 -12.82 3.65 -14.07
C ASP A 3 -11.95 2.48 -13.57
N THR A 4 -12.37 1.82 -12.49
CA THR A 4 -11.67 0.65 -11.91
C THR A 4 -12.25 -0.67 -12.39
N SER A 5 -13.18 -0.63 -13.36
CA SER A 5 -13.81 -1.83 -13.92
C SER A 5 -12.94 -2.57 -14.93
N ASP A 6 -11.85 -1.96 -15.39
CA ASP A 6 -10.94 -2.52 -16.36
C ASP A 6 -9.84 -3.41 -15.72
N THR A 7 -9.27 -4.29 -16.52
CA THR A 7 -8.11 -5.12 -16.12
C THR A 7 -6.80 -4.40 -16.44
N ILE A 8 -5.91 -4.31 -15.47
CA ILE A 8 -4.62 -3.63 -15.59
C ILE A 8 -3.43 -4.58 -15.52
N VAL A 9 -2.34 -4.21 -16.18
CA VAL A 9 -1.07 -4.95 -16.18
C VAL A 9 0.12 -4.01 -16.01
N ALA A 10 1.09 -4.39 -15.17
CA ALA A 10 2.40 -3.72 -15.09
C ALA A 10 3.48 -4.64 -14.53
N CYS A 11 4.74 -4.25 -14.73
CA CYS A 11 5.87 -4.83 -13.99
C CYS A 11 5.87 -4.31 -12.56
N SER A 12 5.87 -5.20 -11.58
CA SER A 12 5.89 -4.90 -10.14
C SER A 12 7.28 -5.00 -9.52
N SER A 13 8.27 -5.53 -10.25
CA SER A 13 9.68 -5.49 -9.85
C SER A 13 10.40 -4.27 -10.44
N PRO A 14 11.54 -3.84 -9.87
CA PRO A 14 12.34 -2.77 -10.45
C PRO A 14 12.69 -3.02 -11.92
N LEU A 15 12.65 -1.97 -12.75
CA LEU A 15 13.04 -2.05 -14.14
C LEU A 15 14.57 -2.24 -14.23
N GLY A 16 15.00 -3.26 -14.98
CA GLY A 16 16.42 -3.55 -15.17
C GLY A 16 16.68 -5.00 -15.55
N ARG A 17 17.96 -5.37 -15.57
CA ARG A 17 18.38 -6.75 -15.81
C ARG A 17 18.55 -7.49 -14.48
N GLY A 18 17.89 -8.61 -14.35
CA GLY A 18 17.96 -9.46 -13.16
C GLY A 18 17.69 -10.92 -13.51
N ALA A 19 17.69 -11.78 -12.52
CA ALA A 19 17.35 -13.19 -12.74
C ALA A 19 15.84 -13.36 -13.00
N ILE A 20 15.01 -12.62 -12.28
CA ILE A 20 13.54 -12.71 -12.31
C ILE A 20 12.95 -11.30 -12.33
N SER A 21 11.88 -11.12 -13.11
CA SER A 21 10.96 -9.99 -13.02
C SER A 21 9.56 -10.49 -12.71
N LEU A 22 8.80 -9.69 -11.98
CA LEU A 22 7.42 -9.96 -11.59
C LEU A 22 6.49 -9.00 -12.33
N ILE A 23 5.59 -9.54 -13.13
CA ILE A 23 4.51 -8.80 -13.78
C ILE A 23 3.22 -9.13 -13.03
N ARG A 24 2.38 -8.13 -12.82
CA ARG A 24 1.10 -8.28 -12.14
C ARG A 24 -0.03 -7.82 -13.03
N VAL A 25 -1.09 -8.62 -13.07
CA VAL A 25 -2.37 -8.30 -13.71
C VAL A 25 -3.43 -8.25 -12.62
N SER A 26 -4.30 -7.24 -12.62
CA SER A 26 -5.41 -7.11 -11.67
C SER A 26 -6.68 -6.67 -12.38
N GLY A 27 -7.81 -7.24 -12.00
CA GLY A 27 -9.12 -6.88 -12.54
C GLY A 27 -10.24 -7.64 -11.87
N PRO A 28 -11.51 -7.23 -12.11
CA PRO A 28 -12.68 -7.83 -11.44
C PRO A 28 -12.89 -9.30 -11.82
N ASP A 29 -12.49 -9.70 -13.02
CA ASP A 29 -12.53 -11.10 -13.50
C ASP A 29 -11.41 -11.31 -14.53
N LEU A 30 -10.52 -12.28 -14.26
CA LEU A 30 -9.41 -12.66 -15.14
C LEU A 30 -9.67 -13.93 -15.95
N SER A 31 -10.89 -14.46 -15.95
CA SER A 31 -11.23 -15.73 -16.63
C SER A 31 -10.94 -15.70 -18.14
N PHE A 32 -11.10 -14.55 -18.78
CA PHE A 32 -10.83 -14.36 -20.22
C PHE A 32 -9.35 -14.61 -20.55
N LEU A 33 -8.43 -14.30 -19.65
CA LEU A 33 -6.98 -14.51 -19.85
C LEU A 33 -6.59 -15.99 -19.79
N PHE A 34 -7.36 -16.81 -19.08
CA PHE A 34 -7.05 -18.25 -18.97
C PHE A 34 -7.14 -18.94 -20.32
N GLY A 35 -8.11 -18.53 -21.17
CA GLY A 35 -8.21 -19.02 -22.54
C GLY A 35 -6.99 -18.68 -23.38
N GLU A 36 -6.53 -17.44 -23.33
CA GLU A 36 -5.34 -16.94 -24.04
C GLU A 36 -4.05 -17.64 -23.57
N LEU A 37 -3.95 -17.92 -22.28
CA LEU A 37 -2.83 -18.66 -21.68
C LEU A 37 -2.94 -20.17 -21.91
N GLY A 38 -4.03 -20.67 -22.50
CA GLY A 38 -4.29 -22.11 -22.67
C GLY A 38 -4.38 -22.82 -21.32
N ILE A 39 -5.01 -22.21 -20.33
CA ILE A 39 -5.25 -22.74 -18.99
C ILE A 39 -6.75 -22.96 -18.84
N LYS A 40 -7.16 -24.18 -18.51
CA LYS A 40 -8.59 -24.47 -18.27
C LYS A 40 -9.06 -23.92 -16.93
N GLU A 41 -8.21 -24.06 -15.90
CA GLU A 41 -8.49 -23.63 -14.54
C GLU A 41 -7.17 -23.47 -13.79
N ILE A 42 -7.08 -22.45 -12.92
CA ILE A 42 -6.00 -22.27 -11.96
C ILE A 42 -6.62 -22.04 -10.59
N LYS A 43 -6.18 -22.81 -9.59
CA LYS A 43 -6.70 -22.67 -8.23
C LYS A 43 -6.09 -21.46 -7.54
N ASN A 44 -6.85 -20.93 -6.57
CA ASN A 44 -6.36 -19.82 -5.74
C ASN A 44 -5.04 -20.19 -5.04
N LYS A 45 -4.05 -19.33 -5.15
CA LYS A 45 -2.68 -19.49 -4.62
C LYS A 45 -1.91 -20.71 -5.17
N GLU A 46 -2.31 -21.22 -6.34
CA GLU A 46 -1.59 -22.26 -7.05
C GLU A 46 -0.53 -21.64 -7.96
N ALA A 47 0.70 -22.12 -7.85
CA ALA A 47 1.79 -21.77 -8.77
C ALA A 47 1.84 -22.78 -9.90
N ARG A 48 1.85 -22.31 -11.15
CA ARG A 48 1.86 -23.15 -12.35
C ARG A 48 2.88 -22.67 -13.36
N VAL A 49 3.72 -23.57 -13.84
CA VAL A 49 4.65 -23.28 -14.94
C VAL A 49 3.91 -23.28 -16.25
N LYS A 50 4.09 -22.23 -17.07
CA LYS A 50 3.47 -22.08 -18.38
C LYS A 50 4.43 -21.40 -19.36
N GLU A 51 4.36 -21.79 -20.62
CA GLU A 51 5.00 -21.09 -21.72
C GLU A 51 4.00 -20.07 -22.31
N ILE A 52 4.37 -18.79 -22.30
CA ILE A 52 3.60 -17.71 -22.94
C ILE A 52 4.17 -17.53 -24.35
N PRO A 53 3.36 -17.68 -25.39
CA PRO A 53 3.79 -17.42 -26.75
C PRO A 53 3.92 -15.90 -26.94
N LEU A 54 5.11 -15.44 -27.28
CA LEU A 54 5.41 -14.04 -27.56
C LEU A 54 5.65 -13.84 -29.06
N GLN A 55 5.93 -12.61 -29.49
CA GLN A 55 6.11 -12.26 -30.88
C GLN A 55 7.28 -13.04 -31.53
N LYS A 56 7.19 -13.24 -32.86
CA LYS A 56 8.24 -13.87 -33.70
C LYS A 56 8.59 -15.33 -33.31
N GLY A 57 7.63 -16.06 -32.72
CA GLY A 57 7.84 -17.47 -32.37
C GLY A 57 8.66 -17.70 -31.10
N PHE A 58 9.05 -16.64 -30.39
CA PHE A 58 9.67 -16.75 -29.08
C PHE A 58 8.63 -17.14 -28.05
N LYS A 59 9.00 -18.04 -27.14
CA LYS A 59 8.17 -18.44 -26.01
C LYS A 59 8.93 -18.21 -24.72
N GLU A 60 8.27 -17.59 -23.76
CA GLU A 60 8.84 -17.41 -22.43
C GLU A 60 8.21 -18.38 -21.44
N LYS A 61 9.07 -19.04 -20.67
CA LYS A 61 8.66 -19.95 -19.61
C LYS A 61 8.49 -19.21 -18.30
N CYS A 62 7.24 -19.03 -17.90
CA CYS A 62 6.85 -18.25 -16.72
C CYS A 62 6.29 -19.15 -15.61
N VAL A 63 6.35 -18.66 -14.37
CA VAL A 63 5.57 -19.18 -13.26
C VAL A 63 4.39 -18.25 -13.06
N LEU A 64 3.18 -18.78 -13.17
CA LEU A 64 1.92 -18.04 -12.94
C LEU A 64 1.40 -18.39 -11.56
N THR A 65 1.01 -17.36 -10.78
CA THR A 65 0.34 -17.54 -9.49
C THR A 65 -0.94 -16.73 -9.48
N PHE A 66 -2.06 -17.37 -9.21
CA PHE A 66 -3.37 -16.73 -9.20
C PHE A 66 -3.87 -16.49 -7.79
N PHE A 67 -4.40 -15.29 -7.53
CA PHE A 67 -5.01 -14.89 -6.28
C PHE A 67 -6.45 -14.46 -6.56
N LYS A 68 -7.41 -15.24 -6.08
CA LYS A 68 -8.84 -14.94 -6.25
C LYS A 68 -9.25 -13.82 -5.29
N GLY A 69 -9.92 -12.81 -5.83
CA GLY A 69 -10.58 -11.78 -5.01
C GLY A 69 -11.63 -12.38 -4.05
N PRO A 70 -11.86 -11.78 -2.88
CA PRO A 70 -11.22 -10.59 -2.33
C PRO A 70 -9.87 -10.84 -1.61
N ASN A 71 -9.32 -12.05 -1.63
CA ASN A 71 -8.09 -12.43 -0.90
C ASN A 71 -6.83 -12.20 -1.74
N SER A 72 -6.69 -11.00 -2.28
CA SER A 72 -5.57 -10.52 -3.09
C SER A 72 -5.11 -9.15 -2.61
N PHE A 73 -4.03 -8.63 -3.17
CA PHE A 73 -3.50 -7.30 -2.83
C PHE A 73 -4.47 -6.16 -3.17
N THR A 74 -5.12 -6.23 -4.32
CA THR A 74 -6.07 -5.21 -4.79
C THR A 74 -7.50 -5.45 -4.38
N GLY A 75 -7.83 -6.62 -3.79
CA GLY A 75 -9.20 -7.06 -3.57
C GLY A 75 -9.89 -7.63 -4.82
N GLU A 76 -9.29 -7.48 -6.00
CA GLU A 76 -9.74 -8.06 -7.28
C GLU A 76 -9.08 -9.42 -7.54
N ASP A 77 -9.39 -10.06 -8.65
CA ASP A 77 -8.60 -11.18 -9.14
C ASP A 77 -7.20 -10.67 -9.53
N VAL A 78 -6.16 -11.35 -9.08
CA VAL A 78 -4.77 -11.00 -9.38
C VAL A 78 -4.04 -12.20 -9.97
N LEU A 79 -3.33 -11.98 -11.07
CA LEU A 79 -2.42 -12.95 -11.66
C LEU A 79 -0.99 -12.38 -11.60
N GLU A 80 -0.10 -13.09 -10.94
CA GLU A 80 1.33 -12.78 -10.91
C GLU A 80 2.09 -13.70 -11.87
N ILE A 81 2.94 -13.09 -12.68
CA ILE A 81 3.74 -13.74 -13.71
C ILE A 81 5.21 -13.50 -13.39
N SER A 82 5.91 -14.54 -12.93
CA SER A 82 7.36 -14.51 -12.77
C SER A 82 8.02 -14.98 -14.06
N CYS A 83 8.83 -14.14 -14.69
CA CYS A 83 9.56 -14.40 -15.92
C CYS A 83 11.05 -14.07 -15.76
N HIS A 84 11.87 -14.34 -16.77
CA HIS A 84 13.27 -13.91 -16.73
C HIS A 84 13.36 -12.37 -16.72
N GLY A 85 14.27 -11.85 -15.90
CA GLY A 85 14.46 -10.41 -15.68
C GLY A 85 15.18 -9.70 -16.83
N ASN A 86 14.59 -9.73 -18.01
CA ASN A 86 15.07 -9.01 -19.19
C ASN A 86 14.02 -7.97 -19.58
N PRO A 87 14.35 -6.66 -19.65
CA PRO A 87 13.40 -5.61 -20.00
C PRO A 87 12.61 -5.87 -21.30
N LEU A 88 13.24 -6.47 -22.30
CA LEU A 88 12.55 -6.82 -23.54
C LEU A 88 11.52 -7.92 -23.34
N ILE A 89 11.82 -8.96 -22.55
CA ILE A 89 10.86 -10.01 -22.22
C ILE A 89 9.69 -9.45 -21.44
N VAL A 90 9.96 -8.57 -20.47
CA VAL A 90 8.93 -7.90 -19.67
C VAL A 90 7.98 -7.11 -20.56
N GLU A 91 8.51 -6.30 -21.48
CA GLU A 91 7.69 -5.53 -22.43
C GLU A 91 6.86 -6.44 -23.34
N LEU A 92 7.44 -7.50 -23.88
CA LEU A 92 6.71 -8.44 -24.74
C LEU A 92 5.57 -9.15 -23.99
N ILE A 93 5.76 -9.47 -22.70
CA ILE A 93 4.70 -10.06 -21.87
C ILE A 93 3.61 -9.03 -21.57
N ILE A 94 3.98 -7.78 -21.25
CA ILE A 94 3.00 -6.71 -21.03
C ILE A 94 2.19 -6.49 -22.30
N ASP A 95 2.84 -6.40 -23.48
CA ASP A 95 2.15 -6.23 -24.75
C ASP A 95 1.20 -7.41 -25.03
N PHE A 96 1.59 -8.65 -24.74
CA PHE A 96 0.71 -9.81 -24.84
C PHE A 96 -0.58 -9.63 -24.03
N PHE A 97 -0.50 -9.15 -22.77
CA PHE A 97 -1.68 -8.89 -21.97
C PHE A 97 -2.49 -7.68 -22.44
N VAL A 98 -1.82 -6.65 -22.97
CA VAL A 98 -2.52 -5.49 -23.57
C VAL A 98 -3.29 -5.92 -24.83
N ASP A 99 -2.69 -6.71 -25.70
CA ASP A 99 -3.36 -7.28 -26.87
C ASP A 99 -4.50 -8.22 -26.50
N SER A 100 -4.43 -8.86 -25.31
CA SER A 100 -5.50 -9.67 -24.74
C SER A 100 -6.61 -8.87 -24.04
N GLY A 101 -6.55 -7.53 -24.07
CA GLY A 101 -7.61 -6.66 -23.53
C GLY A 101 -7.32 -6.02 -22.17
N CYS A 102 -6.10 -6.16 -21.64
CA CYS A 102 -5.67 -5.42 -20.46
C CYS A 102 -5.21 -4.00 -20.83
N ARG A 103 -5.29 -3.08 -19.87
CA ARG A 103 -4.65 -1.74 -19.99
C ARG A 103 -3.37 -1.71 -19.18
N ARG A 104 -2.36 -0.95 -19.63
CA ARG A 104 -1.19 -0.67 -18.78
C ARG A 104 -1.60 0.11 -17.54
N ALA A 105 -1.15 -0.33 -16.37
CA ALA A 105 -1.43 0.34 -15.10
C ALA A 105 -0.71 1.69 -15.02
N GLY A 106 -1.34 2.67 -14.39
CA GLY A 106 -0.69 3.92 -14.00
C GLY A 106 0.18 3.73 -12.74
N PRO A 107 1.07 4.72 -12.44
CA PRO A 107 1.84 4.71 -11.20
C PRO A 107 0.93 4.58 -9.97
N GLY A 108 1.25 3.69 -9.03
CA GLY A 108 0.51 3.45 -7.79
C GLY A 108 -0.88 2.84 -7.94
N GLU A 109 -1.30 2.45 -9.17
CA GLU A 109 -2.68 2.04 -9.43
C GLU A 109 -3.10 0.76 -8.69
N PHE A 110 -2.20 -0.19 -8.48
CA PHE A 110 -2.51 -1.38 -7.67
C PHE A 110 -2.81 -1.03 -6.21
N SER A 111 -2.04 -0.13 -5.60
CA SER A 111 -2.29 0.34 -4.23
C SER A 111 -3.58 1.16 -4.17
N LEU A 112 -3.85 1.99 -5.18
CA LEU A 112 -5.11 2.73 -5.28
C LEU A 112 -6.33 1.78 -5.33
N ARG A 113 -6.26 0.70 -6.12
CA ARG A 113 -7.33 -0.31 -6.17
C ARG A 113 -7.48 -1.04 -4.83
N GLY A 114 -6.35 -1.37 -4.17
CA GLY A 114 -6.36 -1.94 -2.83
C GLY A 114 -7.07 -1.03 -1.83
N PHE A 115 -6.83 0.27 -1.89
CA PHE A 115 -7.52 1.27 -1.07
C PHE A 115 -9.01 1.37 -1.39
N VAL A 116 -9.39 1.48 -2.67
CA VAL A 116 -10.79 1.58 -3.10
C VAL A 116 -11.60 0.33 -2.72
N ASN A 117 -10.95 -0.84 -2.72
CA ASN A 117 -11.56 -2.12 -2.35
C ASN A 117 -11.39 -2.45 -0.85
N GLU A 118 -11.06 -1.47 -0.02
CA GLU A 118 -10.94 -1.60 1.45
C GLU A 118 -9.95 -2.70 1.89
N LYS A 119 -8.88 -2.93 1.09
CA LYS A 119 -7.78 -3.84 1.41
C LYS A 119 -6.61 -3.16 2.11
N LEU A 120 -6.48 -1.87 1.86
CA LEU A 120 -5.48 -0.99 2.44
C LEU A 120 -6.19 0.25 2.96
N SER A 121 -5.79 0.74 4.11
CA SER A 121 -6.11 2.10 4.53
C SER A 121 -5.29 3.11 3.71
N TYR A 122 -5.66 4.38 3.76
CA TYR A 122 -4.89 5.44 3.12
C TYR A 122 -3.45 5.48 3.65
N LEU A 123 -3.29 5.35 4.96
CA LEU A 123 -1.98 5.38 5.63
C LEU A 123 -1.12 4.16 5.27
N GLU A 124 -1.72 2.99 5.14
CA GLU A 124 -1.02 1.78 4.67
C GLU A 124 -0.56 1.93 3.21
N ALA A 125 -1.37 2.53 2.35
CA ALA A 125 -1.01 2.76 0.96
C ALA A 125 0.18 3.74 0.83
N GLU A 126 0.23 4.81 1.63
CA GLU A 126 1.38 5.73 1.72
C GLU A 126 2.60 5.03 2.31
N ALA A 127 2.42 4.24 3.37
CA ALA A 127 3.52 3.54 4.04
C ALA A 127 4.23 2.52 3.12
N ILE A 128 3.55 1.97 2.11
CA ILE A 128 4.17 1.09 1.10
C ILE A 128 5.23 1.87 0.30
N ASP A 129 4.91 3.09 -0.15
CA ASP A 129 5.85 3.91 -0.92
C ASP A 129 7.04 4.33 -0.05
N ASP A 130 6.79 4.78 1.18
CA ASP A 130 7.83 5.12 2.16
C ASP A 130 8.74 3.92 2.48
N LEU A 131 8.16 2.72 2.60
CA LEU A 131 8.91 1.49 2.89
C LEU A 131 9.88 1.16 1.74
N ILE A 132 9.41 1.27 0.50
CA ILE A 132 10.20 0.98 -0.70
C ILE A 132 11.32 2.01 -0.88
N ASN A 133 11.07 3.27 -0.53
CA ASN A 133 12.01 4.37 -0.68
C ASN A 133 12.89 4.61 0.56
N SER A 134 12.77 3.79 1.60
CA SER A 134 13.55 3.92 2.84
C SER A 134 15.05 3.70 2.58
N GLU A 135 15.89 4.67 2.98
CA GLU A 135 17.33 4.62 2.81
C GLU A 135 18.08 4.19 4.08
N ASN A 136 17.40 4.11 5.21
CA ASN A 136 18.01 3.70 6.49
C ASN A 136 17.03 2.88 7.35
N ILE A 137 17.60 2.19 8.35
CA ILE A 137 16.86 1.30 9.26
C ILE A 137 15.77 2.05 10.05
N LEU A 138 15.97 3.31 10.38
CA LEU A 138 15.01 4.09 11.16
C LEU A 138 13.77 4.42 10.31
N GLN A 139 13.98 4.85 9.07
CA GLN A 139 12.90 5.06 8.10
C GLN A 139 12.15 3.75 7.84
N LEU A 140 12.88 2.66 7.57
CA LEU A 140 12.30 1.35 7.34
C LEU A 140 11.41 0.91 8.51
N ASN A 141 11.87 1.09 9.75
CA ASN A 141 11.09 0.75 10.94
C ASN A 141 9.86 1.66 11.12
N ALA A 142 9.96 2.95 10.79
CA ALA A 142 8.84 3.88 10.84
C ALA A 142 7.75 3.49 9.84
N SER A 143 8.12 3.28 8.57
CA SER A 143 7.20 2.85 7.51
C SER A 143 6.57 1.48 7.81
N ALA A 144 7.35 0.52 8.35
CA ALA A 144 6.83 -0.78 8.76
C ALA A 144 5.81 -0.68 9.91
N ARG A 145 5.98 0.26 10.85
CA ARG A 145 4.99 0.53 11.91
C ARG A 145 3.69 1.11 11.34
N SER A 146 3.80 2.05 10.39
CA SER A 146 2.64 2.62 9.70
C SER A 146 1.89 1.53 8.91
N LEU A 147 2.62 0.69 8.17
CA LEU A 147 2.04 -0.43 7.43
C LEU A 147 1.41 -1.50 8.33
N SER A 148 1.78 -1.58 9.60
CA SER A 148 1.17 -2.50 10.57
C SER A 148 -0.11 -1.97 11.23
N GLY A 149 -0.63 -0.82 10.81
CA GLY A 149 -1.84 -0.17 11.37
C GLY A 149 -1.63 0.51 12.72
N LYS A 150 -0.45 0.40 13.34
CA LYS A 150 -0.20 0.96 14.69
C LYS A 150 -0.32 2.49 14.77
N PHE A 151 -0.08 3.17 13.67
CA PHE A 151 -0.27 4.62 13.58
C PHE A 151 -1.76 4.94 13.53
N GLU A 152 -2.51 4.21 12.73
CA GLU A 152 -3.97 4.31 12.60
C GLU A 152 -4.67 4.04 13.93
N ASP A 153 -4.29 2.97 14.63
CA ASP A 153 -4.82 2.65 15.99
C ASP A 153 -4.66 3.83 16.96
N LYS A 154 -3.51 4.52 16.95
CA LYS A 154 -3.26 5.70 17.80
C LYS A 154 -4.13 6.89 17.41
N VAL A 155 -4.32 7.14 16.10
CA VAL A 155 -5.18 8.20 15.59
C VAL A 155 -6.63 7.92 15.96
N ASP A 156 -7.09 6.69 15.80
CA ASP A 156 -8.45 6.26 16.16
C ASP A 156 -8.70 6.39 17.67
N GLU A 157 -7.71 6.09 18.51
CA GLU A 157 -7.82 6.34 19.97
C GLU A 157 -8.06 7.82 20.27
N LEU A 158 -7.29 8.73 19.65
CA LEU A 158 -7.46 10.17 19.81
C LEU A 158 -8.82 10.66 19.29
N ILE A 159 -9.27 10.17 18.14
CA ILE A 159 -10.60 10.49 17.59
C ILE A 159 -11.70 10.04 18.55
N ASN A 160 -11.62 8.82 19.07
CA ASN A 160 -12.60 8.30 20.01
C ASN A 160 -12.65 9.11 21.31
N ASP A 161 -11.52 9.55 21.84
CA ASP A 161 -11.49 10.40 23.02
C ASP A 161 -12.08 11.78 22.74
N LEU A 162 -11.81 12.36 21.56
CA LEU A 162 -12.41 13.62 21.12
C LEU A 162 -13.94 13.50 20.96
N ILE A 163 -14.42 12.40 20.40
CA ILE A 163 -15.86 12.12 20.26
C ILE A 163 -16.53 12.08 21.65
N LYS A 164 -15.91 11.42 22.65
CA LYS A 164 -16.45 11.39 24.02
C LYS A 164 -16.55 12.79 24.64
N LEU A 165 -15.51 13.61 24.47
CA LEU A 165 -15.52 15.02 24.92
C LEU A 165 -16.62 15.82 24.22
N ARG A 166 -16.80 15.63 22.92
CA ARG A 166 -17.85 16.28 22.14
C ARG A 166 -19.26 15.86 22.60
N VAL A 167 -19.50 14.57 22.78
CA VAL A 167 -20.79 14.06 23.27
C VAL A 167 -21.14 14.66 24.63
N TYR A 168 -20.16 14.76 25.54
CA TYR A 168 -20.38 15.43 26.83
C TYR A 168 -20.84 16.86 26.66
N LEU A 169 -20.16 17.64 25.79
CA LEU A 169 -20.54 19.07 25.57
C LEU A 169 -21.91 19.19 24.91
N GLU A 170 -22.21 18.39 23.89
CA GLU A 170 -23.51 18.38 23.20
C GLU A 170 -24.66 18.05 24.18
N SER A 171 -24.47 17.03 25.03
CA SER A 171 -25.45 16.66 26.05
C SER A 171 -25.72 17.78 27.04
N ASN A 172 -24.69 18.51 27.47
CA ASN A 172 -24.86 19.64 28.37
C ASN A 172 -25.54 20.87 27.72
N ILE A 173 -25.42 21.05 26.41
CA ILE A 173 -26.08 22.13 25.67
C ILE A 173 -27.55 21.77 25.43
N ASP A 174 -27.82 20.53 25.01
CA ASP A 174 -29.18 20.09 24.63
C ASP A 174 -30.10 19.91 25.83
N PHE A 175 -29.56 19.53 26.99
CA PHE A 175 -30.32 19.25 28.24
C PHE A 175 -29.98 20.23 29.38
N SER A 176 -29.72 21.47 29.04
CA SER A 176 -29.32 22.50 30.02
C SER A 176 -30.31 22.73 31.19
N ASP A 177 -31.57 22.29 31.03
CA ASP A 177 -32.64 22.44 32.04
C ASP A 177 -32.81 21.20 32.93
N GLU A 178 -32.11 20.09 32.60
CA GLU A 178 -32.05 18.88 33.43
C GLU A 178 -30.74 18.86 34.21
N GLU A 179 -30.78 18.46 35.51
CA GLU A 179 -29.53 18.24 36.27
C GLU A 179 -28.73 17.08 35.65
N ILE A 180 -27.88 17.40 34.67
CA ILE A 180 -26.92 16.42 34.11
C ILE A 180 -25.84 16.23 35.16
N ILE A 181 -25.80 15.02 35.74
CA ILE A 181 -24.98 14.64 36.89
C ILE A 181 -23.51 14.30 36.45
N GLU A 182 -23.09 14.67 35.27
CA GLU A 182 -21.68 14.49 34.93
C GLU A 182 -20.84 15.66 35.45
N ASP A 183 -20.00 15.35 36.42
CA ASP A 183 -19.11 16.28 37.12
C ASP A 183 -18.16 16.97 36.12
N PHE A 184 -18.22 18.32 36.09
CA PHE A 184 -17.33 19.13 35.29
C PHE A 184 -15.84 18.86 35.56
N ASP A 185 -15.50 18.43 36.76
CA ASP A 185 -14.12 18.01 37.11
C ASP A 185 -13.70 16.75 36.36
N THR A 186 -14.61 15.82 36.13
CA THR A 186 -14.37 14.63 35.29
C THR A 186 -14.15 15.01 33.83
N PHE A 187 -14.93 15.94 33.27
CA PHE A 187 -14.73 16.45 31.93
C PHE A 187 -13.36 17.13 31.78
N LYS A 188 -12.99 17.99 32.74
CA LYS A 188 -11.70 18.67 32.74
C LYS A 188 -10.55 17.69 32.81
N ALA A 189 -10.63 16.65 33.66
CA ALA A 189 -9.62 15.62 33.75
C ALA A 189 -9.48 14.84 32.42
N ASN A 190 -10.58 14.54 31.74
CA ASN A 190 -10.58 13.87 30.44
C ASN A 190 -9.96 14.77 29.37
N LEU A 191 -10.25 16.10 29.37
CA LEU A 191 -9.67 17.05 28.45
C LEU A 191 -8.16 17.20 28.65
N ASP A 192 -7.69 17.27 29.90
CA ASP A 192 -6.28 17.34 30.25
C ASP A 192 -5.55 16.03 29.83
N SER A 193 -6.19 14.88 30.03
CA SER A 193 -5.67 13.59 29.56
C SER A 193 -5.56 13.53 28.04
N PHE A 194 -6.57 14.00 27.31
CA PHE A 194 -6.54 14.09 25.86
C PHE A 194 -5.41 15.00 25.36
N ASN A 195 -5.25 16.18 25.94
CA ASN A 195 -4.18 17.11 25.58
C ASN A 195 -2.79 16.48 25.79
N ASN A 196 -2.56 15.79 26.90
CA ASN A 196 -1.30 15.10 27.15
C ASN A 196 -1.02 14.02 26.10
N LYS A 197 -2.03 13.19 25.77
CA LYS A 197 -1.91 12.18 24.70
C LYS A 197 -1.58 12.81 23.34
N LEU A 198 -2.22 13.93 23.02
CA LEU A 198 -1.99 14.65 21.76
C LEU A 198 -0.57 15.23 21.70
N ASP A 199 -0.10 15.82 22.81
CA ASP A 199 1.27 16.34 22.92
C ASP A 199 2.32 15.23 22.77
N ASP A 200 2.10 14.07 23.40
CA ASP A 200 2.96 12.90 23.26
C ASP A 200 2.98 12.41 21.80
N PHE A 201 1.82 12.36 21.15
CA PHE A 201 1.71 11.95 19.76
C PHE A 201 2.45 12.91 18.81
N ILE A 202 2.33 14.23 19.02
CA ILE A 202 3.02 15.27 18.25
C ILE A 202 4.54 15.16 18.46
N ASN A 203 4.98 14.95 19.70
CA ASN A 203 6.39 14.81 20.03
C ASN A 203 7.02 13.57 19.39
N ASP A 204 6.33 12.42 19.44
CA ASP A 204 6.73 11.18 18.77
C ASP A 204 6.86 11.39 17.24
N SER A 205 5.92 12.12 16.65
CA SER A 205 5.90 12.41 15.21
C SER A 205 7.03 13.35 14.80
N ASN A 206 7.30 14.40 15.58
CA ASN A 206 8.40 15.33 15.34
C ASN A 206 9.76 14.67 15.48
N ALA A 207 9.96 13.79 16.48
CA ALA A 207 11.20 13.03 16.64
C ALA A 207 11.49 12.17 15.39
N SER A 208 10.47 11.57 14.79
CA SER A 208 10.58 10.80 13.56
C SER A 208 10.95 11.67 12.35
N ARG A 209 10.41 12.89 12.25
CA ARG A 209 10.70 13.85 11.18
C ARG A 209 12.17 14.32 11.18
N TYR A 210 12.74 14.62 12.34
CA TYR A 210 14.14 15.01 12.45
C TYR A 210 15.10 13.91 11.97
N LEU A 211 14.71 12.63 12.14
CA LEU A 211 15.52 11.49 11.66
C LEU A 211 15.54 11.39 10.13
N ILE A 212 14.46 11.78 9.46
CA ILE A 212 14.37 11.84 7.99
C ILE A 212 15.21 13.02 7.45
N GLU A 213 15.08 14.20 8.05
CA GLU A 213 15.78 15.41 7.61
C GLU A 213 17.31 15.31 7.84
N LEU A 214 17.77 14.68 8.91
CA LEU A 214 19.20 14.47 9.18
C LEU A 214 19.88 13.53 8.17
N SER A 215 19.16 12.61 7.55
CA SER A 215 19.67 11.75 6.48
C SER A 215 20.05 12.54 5.24
N LEU A 216 19.29 13.58 4.90
CA LEU A 216 19.56 14.44 3.72
C LEU A 216 20.82 15.31 3.88
N ILE A 217 21.18 15.70 5.12
CA ILE A 217 22.38 16.52 5.40
C ILE A 217 23.65 15.68 5.22
N HIS A 218 23.63 14.40 5.56
CA HIS A 218 24.78 13.50 5.39
C HIS A 218 25.10 13.17 3.93
N ILE A 219 24.13 13.23 3.03
CA ILE A 219 24.32 13.01 1.58
C ILE A 219 24.91 14.25 0.91
N SER A 220 24.69 15.46 1.43
CA SER A 220 25.15 16.71 0.85
C SER A 220 26.58 17.12 1.24
N GLU A 221 27.21 16.49 2.25
CA GLU A 221 28.59 16.68 2.60
C GLU A 221 29.47 15.46 2.27
N PRO A 222 30.11 15.44 1.09
CA PRO A 222 31.11 14.42 0.83
C PRO A 222 32.29 14.67 1.81
N THR A 223 32.52 13.69 2.70
CA THR A 223 33.69 13.66 3.56
C THR A 223 34.93 13.92 2.73
N ARG A 224 35.48 15.13 2.82
CA ARG A 224 36.81 15.47 2.31
C ARG A 224 37.80 14.61 3.09
N LEU A 225 38.18 13.47 2.54
CA LEU A 225 39.37 12.75 2.97
C LEU A 225 40.56 13.70 2.76
N ARG A 226 41.07 14.27 3.84
CA ARG A 226 42.38 14.89 3.86
C ARG A 226 43.37 13.75 3.71
N SER A 227 43.96 13.65 2.53
CA SER A 227 45.24 12.94 2.35
C SER A 227 46.32 13.61 3.18
N ILE A 228 46.93 12.85 4.06
CA ILE A 228 48.29 13.09 4.61
C ILE A 228 49.23 12.20 3.83
#